data_47c2992880ee47d4db0aeaa5193729f5
#
_entry.id   47c2992880ee47d4db0aeaa5193729f5
#
_cell.length_a   1.000
_cell.length_b   1.000
_cell.length_c   1.000
_cell.angle_alpha   90.00
_cell.angle_beta   90.00
_cell.angle_gamma   90.00
#
_symmetry.space_group_name_H-M   'P 1'
#
loop_
_entity.id
_entity.type
_entity.pdbx_description
1 polymer ?
#
loop_
_entity_poly.entity_id
_entity_poly.type
_entity_poly.pdbx_seq_one_letter_code
_entity_poly.pdbx_strand_id
1 'polypeptide(L)'
;AKEAIRQEAGLVISAGGDGTLRIIAATLSESRIPLGILPLGTGNLLARNLNIPINSLPRACEIAFTGKNTGVDLGHLRTETGAEFPFLVMAGIGYDAEVMNRVSNKLKESIGWGAYVVSGIAASNKPPITMDVAFGGQSHSRTRKVNTLLFASCGELVGGIPLLPEANPHDGWLEVLMLSVRGGLIGFLEVISGVFRDTLGVKKLT
;
A
#
# COMPACT_ATOMS: atom_id res chain seq x y z
N ALA A 1 13.16 14.72 10.10
CA ALA A 1 13.86 13.42 10.07
C ALA A 1 15.37 13.58 9.93
N LYS A 2 15.89 14.26 8.88
CA LYS A 2 17.35 14.45 8.70
C LYS A 2 18.01 15.13 9.91
N GLU A 3 17.34 16.12 10.51
CA GLU A 3 17.84 16.80 11.71
C GLU A 3 17.85 15.84 12.91
N ALA A 4 16.82 15.04 13.08
CA ALA A 4 16.73 14.04 14.14
C ALA A 4 17.88 13.01 14.04
N ILE A 5 18.26 12.61 12.81
CA ILE A 5 19.42 11.72 12.61
C ILE A 5 20.71 12.41 13.05
N ARG A 6 20.92 13.69 12.69
CA ARG A 6 22.12 14.43 13.12
C ARG A 6 22.24 14.62 14.63
N GLN A 7 21.09 14.73 15.29
CA GLN A 7 21.01 14.90 16.75
C GLN A 7 20.91 13.57 17.50
N GLU A 8 21.03 12.45 16.80
CA GLU A 8 20.92 11.10 17.40
C GLU A 8 19.65 10.94 18.27
N ALA A 9 18.52 11.43 17.77
CA ALA A 9 17.26 11.38 18.48
C ALA A 9 16.88 9.93 18.85
N GLY A 10 16.39 9.71 20.07
CA GLY A 10 15.96 8.39 20.52
C GLY A 10 14.64 7.92 19.89
N LEU A 11 13.85 8.84 19.32
CA LEU A 11 12.55 8.57 18.68
C LEU A 11 12.19 9.72 17.75
N VAL A 12 11.59 9.40 16.59
CA VAL A 12 10.92 10.36 15.73
C VAL A 12 9.44 10.02 15.70
N ILE A 13 8.57 11.01 15.85
CA ILE A 13 7.12 10.81 15.78
C ILE A 13 6.58 11.46 14.49
N SER A 14 5.89 10.66 13.68
CA SER A 14 5.12 11.13 12.52
C SER A 14 3.69 11.42 12.94
N ALA A 15 3.34 12.69 13.03
CA ALA A 15 1.96 13.15 13.25
C ALA A 15 1.35 13.57 11.91
N GLY A 16 0.67 12.63 11.23
CA GLY A 16 0.14 12.88 9.88
C GLY A 16 -0.50 11.66 9.23
N GLY A 17 -0.69 11.72 7.92
CA GLY A 17 -1.21 10.61 7.12
C GLY A 17 -0.10 9.82 6.44
N ASP A 18 -0.50 8.82 5.64
CA ASP A 18 0.40 7.87 4.96
C ASP A 18 1.49 8.55 4.11
N GLY A 19 1.17 9.67 3.46
CA GLY A 19 2.13 10.42 2.65
C GLY A 19 3.29 11.01 3.47
N THR A 20 2.99 11.63 4.62
CA THR A 20 3.98 12.17 5.54
C THR A 20 4.81 11.06 6.16
N LEU A 21 4.13 10.01 6.61
CA LEU A 21 4.74 8.83 7.21
C LEU A 21 5.75 8.17 6.27
N ARG A 22 5.39 8.00 5.01
CA ARG A 22 6.24 7.44 3.95
C ARG A 22 7.55 8.21 3.78
N ILE A 23 7.49 9.55 3.73
CA ILE A 23 8.68 10.39 3.55
C ILE A 23 9.60 10.31 4.78
N ILE A 24 9.03 10.31 5.97
CA ILE A 24 9.79 10.19 7.22
C ILE A 24 10.44 8.81 7.31
N ALA A 25 9.69 7.75 7.07
CA ALA A 25 10.18 6.39 7.10
C ALA A 25 11.32 6.16 6.10
N ALA A 26 11.17 6.64 4.86
CA ALA A 26 12.24 6.58 3.86
C ALA A 26 13.50 7.33 4.28
N THR A 27 13.35 8.44 5.01
CA THR A 27 14.52 9.19 5.51
C THR A 27 15.21 8.46 6.66
N LEU A 28 14.45 7.73 7.48
CA LEU A 28 14.96 7.02 8.65
C LEU A 28 15.41 5.59 8.35
N SER A 29 15.15 5.04 7.16
CA SER A 29 15.30 3.62 6.85
C SER A 29 16.71 3.05 7.10
N GLU A 30 17.74 3.87 6.91
CA GLU A 30 19.14 3.50 7.19
C GLU A 30 19.58 3.85 8.62
N SER A 31 18.72 4.49 9.42
CA SER A 31 18.98 4.82 10.79
C SER A 31 18.44 3.74 11.74
N ARG A 32 18.89 3.75 12.98
CA ARG A 32 18.32 2.90 14.05
C ARG A 32 17.27 3.63 14.87
N ILE A 33 16.86 4.81 14.44
CA ILE A 33 15.90 5.65 15.18
C ILE A 33 14.49 5.10 14.94
N PRO A 34 13.77 4.68 15.98
CA PRO A 34 12.40 4.20 15.85
C PRO A 34 11.46 5.33 15.40
N LEU A 35 10.41 4.96 14.67
CA LEU A 35 9.38 5.85 14.18
C LEU A 35 8.04 5.58 14.87
N GLY A 36 7.62 6.48 15.73
CA GLY A 36 6.28 6.49 16.32
C GLY A 36 5.25 7.04 15.34
N ILE A 37 4.06 6.47 15.32
CA ILE A 37 2.99 6.82 14.39
C ILE A 37 1.80 7.42 15.13
N LEU A 38 1.48 8.68 14.84
CA LEU A 38 0.22 9.33 15.24
C LEU A 38 -0.66 9.52 13.99
N PRO A 39 -1.71 8.70 13.82
CA PRO A 39 -2.49 8.63 12.60
C PRO A 39 -3.49 9.78 12.47
N LEU A 40 -3.04 10.94 11.99
CA LEU A 40 -3.84 12.16 11.84
C LEU A 40 -4.33 12.38 10.39
N GLY A 41 -4.08 11.44 9.48
CA GLY A 41 -4.55 11.50 8.09
C GLY A 41 -5.95 10.89 7.92
N THR A 42 -6.44 10.91 6.69
CA THR A 42 -7.75 10.33 6.33
C THR A 42 -7.68 8.80 6.18
N GLY A 43 -6.67 8.28 5.51
CA GLY A 43 -6.53 6.84 5.23
C GLY A 43 -5.91 6.08 6.39
N ASN A 44 -4.72 6.52 6.78
CA ASN A 44 -3.89 5.91 7.83
C ASN A 44 -3.74 4.39 7.64
N LEU A 45 -3.48 3.99 6.38
CA LEU A 45 -3.45 2.58 5.98
C LEU A 45 -2.39 1.79 6.73
N LEU A 46 -1.18 2.32 6.85
CA LEU A 46 -0.13 1.63 7.60
C LEU A 46 -0.52 1.47 9.07
N ALA A 47 -1.04 2.52 9.71
CA ALA A 47 -1.45 2.45 11.11
C ALA A 47 -2.52 1.38 11.33
N ARG A 48 -3.48 1.24 10.40
CA ARG A 48 -4.51 0.18 10.43
C ARG A 48 -3.89 -1.20 10.35
N ASN A 49 -3.04 -1.44 9.35
CA ASN A 49 -2.36 -2.73 9.16
C ASN A 49 -1.42 -3.10 10.32
N LEU A 50 -0.92 -2.10 11.06
CA LEU A 50 -0.12 -2.30 12.28
C LEU A 50 -0.97 -2.33 13.56
N ASN A 51 -2.30 -2.31 13.47
CA ASN A 51 -3.23 -2.27 14.61
C ASN A 51 -2.99 -1.07 15.56
N ILE A 52 -2.49 0.05 15.03
CA ILE A 52 -2.37 1.30 15.78
C ILE A 52 -3.74 1.99 15.78
N PRO A 53 -4.29 2.35 16.96
CA PRO A 53 -5.61 2.96 17.05
C PRO A 53 -5.68 4.29 16.30
N ILE A 54 -6.58 4.38 15.31
CA ILE A 54 -6.79 5.59 14.50
C ILE A 54 -7.81 6.55 15.09
N ASN A 55 -8.62 6.10 16.03
CA ASN A 55 -9.70 6.83 16.69
C ASN A 55 -9.37 7.22 18.13
N SER A 56 -8.15 6.96 18.59
CA SER A 56 -7.68 7.29 19.94
C SER A 56 -6.25 7.78 19.92
N LEU A 57 -6.08 9.10 19.81
CA LEU A 57 -4.77 9.72 19.83
C LEU A 57 -3.99 9.44 21.13
N PRO A 58 -4.61 9.47 22.35
CA PRO A 58 -3.90 9.12 23.56
C PRO A 58 -3.30 7.71 23.52
N ARG A 59 -4.05 6.74 23.00
CA ARG A 59 -3.57 5.36 22.89
C ARG A 59 -2.47 5.22 21.82
N ALA A 60 -2.58 5.92 20.70
CA ALA A 60 -1.52 5.96 19.70
C ALA A 60 -0.23 6.59 20.24
N CYS A 61 -0.34 7.67 21.05
CA CYS A 61 0.81 8.26 21.78
C CYS A 61 1.45 7.25 22.73
N GLU A 62 0.65 6.58 23.54
CA GLU A 62 1.15 5.55 24.48
C GLU A 62 1.98 4.50 23.71
N ILE A 63 1.43 3.96 22.60
CA ILE A 63 2.13 2.99 21.77
C ILE A 63 3.43 3.57 21.19
N ALA A 64 3.42 4.82 20.72
CA ALA A 64 4.59 5.47 20.15
C ALA A 64 5.75 5.63 21.16
N PHE A 65 5.46 5.82 22.45
CA PHE A 65 6.46 6.03 23.48
C PHE A 65 6.86 4.77 24.24
N THR A 66 5.94 3.81 24.39
CA THR A 66 6.13 2.64 25.26
C THR A 66 6.00 1.31 24.54
N GLY A 67 5.61 1.33 23.28
CA GLY A 67 5.44 0.13 22.48
C GLY A 67 6.75 -0.57 22.13
N LYS A 68 6.64 -1.82 21.72
CA LYS A 68 7.79 -2.59 21.22
C LYS A 68 8.16 -2.13 19.82
N ASN A 69 9.44 -1.86 19.57
CA ASN A 69 9.94 -1.59 18.23
C ASN A 69 9.87 -2.85 17.36
N THR A 70 9.29 -2.70 16.17
CA THR A 70 9.16 -3.77 15.19
C THR A 70 9.64 -3.26 13.84
N GLY A 71 10.39 -4.07 13.09
CA GLY A 71 10.77 -3.74 11.72
C GLY A 71 9.53 -3.71 10.83
N VAL A 72 9.47 -2.75 9.91
CA VAL A 72 8.42 -2.63 8.88
C VAL A 72 9.10 -2.53 7.53
N ASP A 73 8.59 -3.27 6.56
CA ASP A 73 9.13 -3.30 5.22
C ASP A 73 8.90 -1.97 4.50
N LEU A 74 9.93 -1.51 3.82
CA LEU A 74 9.89 -0.33 2.96
C LEU A 74 10.12 -0.78 1.52
N GLY A 75 9.09 -0.74 0.70
CA GLY A 75 9.19 -1.01 -0.72
C GLY A 75 9.80 0.17 -1.48
N HIS A 76 10.54 -0.13 -2.54
CA HIS A 76 11.10 0.87 -3.44
C HIS A 76 10.70 0.59 -4.88
N LEU A 77 10.00 1.55 -5.49
CA LEU A 77 9.73 1.56 -6.91
C LEU A 77 10.81 2.42 -7.60
N ARG A 78 11.55 1.83 -8.52
CA ARG A 78 12.53 2.55 -9.35
C ARG A 78 12.05 2.58 -10.79
N THR A 79 12.08 3.75 -11.40
CA THR A 79 11.75 3.94 -12.82
C THR A 79 12.98 3.82 -13.70
N GLU A 80 12.79 3.67 -15.02
CA GLU A 80 13.88 3.67 -16.01
C GLU A 80 14.69 4.96 -15.99
N THR A 81 14.08 6.08 -15.62
CA THR A 81 14.77 7.37 -15.45
C THR A 81 15.61 7.46 -14.18
N GLY A 82 15.63 6.41 -13.35
CA GLY A 82 16.35 6.36 -12.09
C GLY A 82 15.62 7.04 -10.93
N ALA A 83 14.41 7.55 -11.13
CA ALA A 83 13.61 8.09 -10.02
C ALA A 83 13.16 6.97 -9.09
N GLU A 84 13.30 7.18 -7.78
CA GLU A 84 12.92 6.23 -6.74
C GLU A 84 11.73 6.75 -5.93
N PHE A 85 10.77 5.87 -5.70
CA PHE A 85 9.57 6.16 -4.95
C PHE A 85 9.41 5.11 -3.83
N PRO A 86 9.75 5.45 -2.59
CA PRO A 86 9.52 4.55 -1.46
C PRO A 86 8.02 4.42 -1.17
N PHE A 87 7.59 3.25 -0.70
CA PHE A 87 6.22 3.02 -0.25
C PHE A 87 6.19 2.07 0.95
N LEU A 88 5.19 2.22 1.81
CA LEU A 88 5.04 1.45 3.06
C LEU A 88 3.86 0.49 3.02
N VAL A 89 2.90 0.72 2.14
CA VAL A 89 1.67 -0.07 2.08
C VAL A 89 1.55 -0.74 0.74
N MET A 90 1.44 0.05 -0.31
CA MET A 90 1.34 -0.47 -1.67
C MET A 90 1.78 0.56 -2.70
N ALA A 91 2.23 0.05 -3.84
CA ALA A 91 2.48 0.82 -5.05
C ALA A 91 1.87 0.11 -6.25
N GLY A 92 1.39 0.86 -7.25
CA GLY A 92 0.72 0.26 -8.39
C GLY A 92 1.04 0.93 -9.71
N ILE A 93 0.86 0.17 -10.78
CA ILE A 93 0.96 0.61 -12.17
C ILE A 93 -0.34 0.26 -12.88
N GLY A 94 -0.83 1.17 -13.69
CA GLY A 94 -2.03 0.98 -14.48
C GLY A 94 -3.15 1.93 -14.09
N TYR A 95 -4.38 1.46 -14.12
CA TYR A 95 -5.59 2.27 -13.88
C TYR A 95 -5.66 2.93 -12.54
N ASP A 96 -5.15 2.27 -11.52
CA ASP A 96 -5.08 2.74 -10.15
C ASP A 96 -4.43 4.12 -10.05
N ALA A 97 -3.30 4.32 -10.70
CA ALA A 97 -2.57 5.59 -10.69
C ALA A 97 -3.38 6.75 -11.29
N GLU A 98 -4.17 6.50 -12.33
CA GLU A 98 -4.95 7.55 -12.99
C GLU A 98 -6.23 7.90 -12.21
N VAL A 99 -6.86 6.89 -11.61
CA VAL A 99 -8.03 7.08 -10.74
C VAL A 99 -7.65 7.85 -9.48
N MET A 100 -6.54 7.52 -8.86
CA MET A 100 -6.02 8.23 -7.68
C MET A 100 -5.76 9.71 -7.95
N ASN A 101 -5.31 10.06 -9.15
CA ASN A 101 -5.05 11.44 -9.54
C ASN A 101 -6.32 12.27 -9.84
N ARG A 102 -7.42 11.64 -10.23
CA ARG A 102 -8.66 12.32 -10.66
C ARG A 102 -9.68 12.56 -9.55
N VAL A 103 -9.49 11.96 -8.38
CA VAL A 103 -10.50 12.03 -7.32
C VAL A 103 -10.38 13.26 -6.48
N SER A 104 -11.48 14.02 -6.44
CA SER A 104 -11.62 15.13 -5.51
C SER A 104 -11.66 14.62 -4.06
N ASN A 105 -11.03 15.38 -3.14
CA ASN A 105 -10.98 15.03 -1.72
C ASN A 105 -12.38 14.82 -1.08
N LYS A 106 -13.42 15.46 -1.60
CA LYS A 106 -14.80 15.31 -1.11
C LYS A 106 -15.43 13.94 -1.36
N LEU A 107 -15.05 13.25 -2.45
CA LEU A 107 -15.60 11.93 -2.75
C LEU A 107 -14.93 10.83 -1.91
N LYS A 108 -13.67 11.05 -1.50
CA LYS A 108 -12.94 10.14 -0.61
C LYS A 108 -13.59 10.01 0.76
N GLU A 109 -14.25 11.07 1.24
CA GLU A 109 -14.89 11.11 2.56
C GLU A 109 -16.24 10.37 2.59
N SER A 110 -16.96 10.29 1.46
CA SER A 110 -18.35 9.81 1.44
C SER A 110 -18.53 8.32 1.17
N ILE A 111 -17.61 7.65 0.45
CA ILE A 111 -17.82 6.28 -0.05
C ILE A 111 -16.84 5.27 0.55
N GLY A 112 -15.88 5.74 1.32
CA GLY A 112 -14.77 4.89 1.77
C GLY A 112 -13.77 4.64 0.63
N TRP A 113 -12.50 4.87 0.91
CA TRP A 113 -11.42 4.88 -0.07
C TRP A 113 -11.26 3.55 -0.82
N GLY A 114 -11.50 2.42 -0.13
CA GLY A 114 -11.37 1.09 -0.71
C GLY A 114 -12.41 0.78 -1.78
N ALA A 115 -13.69 1.02 -1.49
CA ALA A 115 -14.78 0.84 -2.46
C ALA A 115 -14.60 1.75 -3.68
N TYR A 116 -13.94 2.88 -3.49
CA TYR A 116 -13.66 3.84 -4.54
C TYR A 116 -12.52 3.38 -5.49
N VAL A 117 -11.37 2.95 -4.97
CA VAL A 117 -10.27 2.39 -5.78
C VAL A 117 -10.79 1.24 -6.62
N VAL A 118 -11.54 0.40 -5.99
CA VAL A 118 -12.12 -0.79 -6.59
C VAL A 118 -13.14 -0.42 -7.66
N SER A 119 -14.03 0.56 -7.42
CA SER A 119 -14.99 1.05 -8.42
C SER A 119 -14.32 1.77 -9.60
N GLY A 120 -13.22 2.46 -9.36
CA GLY A 120 -12.44 3.13 -10.39
C GLY A 120 -11.76 2.15 -11.36
N ILE A 121 -11.22 1.06 -10.83
CA ILE A 121 -10.64 -0.02 -11.63
C ILE A 121 -11.74 -0.65 -12.53
N ALA A 122 -12.93 -0.84 -11.98
CA ALA A 122 -14.05 -1.45 -12.68
C ALA A 122 -14.67 -0.56 -13.77
N ALA A 123 -14.75 0.73 -13.54
CA ALA A 123 -15.36 1.68 -14.48
C ALA A 123 -14.49 1.93 -15.71
N SER A 124 -13.33 1.32 -15.81
CA SER A 124 -12.40 1.60 -16.87
C SER A 124 -12.60 0.69 -18.09
N ASN A 125 -13.04 1.29 -19.20
CA ASN A 125 -13.14 0.66 -20.52
C ASN A 125 -11.83 0.67 -21.34
N LYS A 126 -10.70 0.96 -20.69
CA LYS A 126 -9.43 1.06 -21.41
C LYS A 126 -8.79 -0.31 -21.66
N PRO A 127 -8.02 -0.49 -22.73
CA PRO A 127 -7.35 -1.75 -23.00
C PRO A 127 -6.31 -2.10 -21.95
N PRO A 128 -6.09 -3.39 -21.67
CA PRO A 128 -5.06 -3.80 -20.74
C PRO A 128 -3.66 -3.40 -21.23
N ILE A 129 -2.78 -3.09 -20.31
CA ILE A 129 -1.37 -2.82 -20.59
C ILE A 129 -0.66 -4.15 -20.76
N THR A 130 0.17 -4.27 -21.81
CA THR A 130 1.06 -5.41 -21.98
C THR A 130 2.39 -5.10 -21.32
N MET A 131 2.84 -5.95 -20.42
CA MET A 131 4.12 -5.78 -19.73
C MET A 131 4.85 -7.11 -19.58
N ASP A 132 6.17 -7.05 -19.53
CA ASP A 132 7.00 -8.18 -19.18
C ASP A 132 7.33 -8.11 -17.69
N VAL A 133 6.99 -9.17 -16.99
CA VAL A 133 7.17 -9.25 -15.54
C VAL A 133 8.14 -10.35 -15.20
N ALA A 134 9.19 -10.01 -14.46
CA ALA A 134 10.17 -10.94 -13.91
C ALA A 134 10.17 -10.84 -12.39
N PHE A 135 10.26 -11.98 -11.69
CA PHE A 135 10.22 -12.05 -10.23
C PHE A 135 11.51 -12.66 -9.70
N GLY A 136 11.99 -12.10 -8.57
CA GLY A 136 12.91 -12.79 -7.67
C GLY A 136 14.18 -13.37 -8.32
N GLY A 137 14.87 -12.63 -9.19
CA GLY A 137 16.10 -13.12 -9.82
C GLY A 137 15.90 -14.19 -10.92
N GLN A 138 14.67 -14.44 -11.34
CA GLN A 138 14.40 -15.29 -12.49
C GLN A 138 14.92 -14.65 -13.78
N SER A 139 15.68 -15.42 -14.56
CA SER A 139 16.21 -14.98 -15.86
C SER A 139 15.15 -14.86 -16.97
N HIS A 140 13.93 -15.28 -16.70
CA HIS A 140 12.84 -15.28 -17.67
C HIS A 140 11.70 -14.35 -17.23
N SER A 141 11.45 -13.33 -18.06
CA SER A 141 10.23 -12.53 -17.94
C SER A 141 9.05 -13.27 -18.56
N ARG A 142 7.85 -12.97 -18.05
CA ARG A 142 6.60 -13.46 -18.63
C ARG A 142 5.76 -12.29 -19.06
N THR A 143 5.39 -12.26 -20.35
CA THR A 143 4.48 -11.26 -20.89
C THR A 143 3.09 -11.45 -20.29
N ARG A 144 2.52 -10.38 -19.75
CA ARG A 144 1.18 -10.33 -19.16
C ARG A 144 0.40 -9.14 -19.71
N LYS A 145 -0.90 -9.34 -19.91
CA LYS A 145 -1.86 -8.26 -20.19
C LYS A 145 -2.66 -8.01 -18.92
N VAL A 146 -2.46 -6.87 -18.32
CA VAL A 146 -3.09 -6.51 -17.05
C VAL A 146 -3.68 -5.10 -17.12
N ASN A 147 -4.74 -4.86 -16.38
CA ASN A 147 -5.29 -3.53 -16.19
C ASN A 147 -4.59 -2.81 -15.04
N THR A 148 -4.23 -3.56 -14.01
CA THR A 148 -3.54 -3.06 -12.84
C THR A 148 -2.54 -4.09 -12.31
N LEU A 149 -1.37 -3.62 -11.93
CA LEU A 149 -0.35 -4.37 -11.20
C LEU A 149 -0.10 -3.62 -9.89
N LEU A 150 -0.32 -4.31 -8.76
CA LEU A 150 -0.07 -3.77 -7.42
C LEU A 150 1.03 -4.59 -6.74
N PHE A 151 1.91 -3.90 -6.03
CA PHE A 151 2.89 -4.45 -5.10
C PHE A 151 2.52 -3.98 -3.70
N ALA A 152 2.38 -4.87 -2.75
CA ALA A 152 1.93 -4.52 -1.41
C ALA A 152 2.70 -5.29 -0.33
N SER A 153 3.02 -4.59 0.76
CA SER A 153 3.48 -5.19 2.02
C SER A 153 2.35 -5.28 3.04
N CYS A 154 1.23 -4.62 2.80
CA CYS A 154 0.06 -4.60 3.68
C CYS A 154 -1.17 -5.15 2.97
N GLY A 155 -1.98 -5.90 3.69
CA GLY A 155 -3.09 -6.64 3.12
C GLY A 155 -4.44 -5.95 3.18
N GLU A 156 -4.63 -4.97 4.07
CA GLU A 156 -5.93 -4.35 4.30
C GLU A 156 -6.02 -2.94 3.70
N LEU A 157 -7.17 -2.66 3.09
CA LEU A 157 -7.59 -1.33 2.66
C LEU A 157 -8.35 -0.60 3.77
N VAL A 158 -8.70 0.67 3.51
CA VAL A 158 -9.57 1.45 4.40
C VAL A 158 -10.90 0.72 4.63
N GLY A 159 -11.34 0.69 5.89
CA GLY A 159 -12.56 -0.03 6.27
C GLY A 159 -12.35 -1.51 6.61
N GLY A 160 -11.09 -1.97 6.70
CA GLY A 160 -10.80 -3.38 7.04
C GLY A 160 -11.09 -4.34 5.89
N ILE A 161 -11.12 -3.84 4.64
CA ILE A 161 -11.37 -4.68 3.46
C ILE A 161 -10.07 -5.42 3.12
N PRO A 162 -10.03 -6.75 3.20
CA PRO A 162 -8.85 -7.52 2.84
C PRO A 162 -8.68 -7.51 1.31
N LEU A 163 -7.57 -6.98 0.82
CA LEU A 163 -7.18 -7.05 -0.58
C LEU A 163 -6.18 -8.18 -0.82
N LEU A 164 -5.22 -8.32 0.06
CA LEU A 164 -4.16 -9.33 0.04
C LEU A 164 -3.99 -9.89 1.45
N PRO A 165 -4.83 -10.82 1.88
CA PRO A 165 -4.89 -11.28 3.28
C PRO A 165 -3.57 -11.88 3.80
N GLU A 166 -2.72 -12.37 2.88
CA GLU A 166 -1.43 -12.97 3.24
C GLU A 166 -0.29 -11.94 3.34
N ALA A 167 -0.49 -10.69 2.89
CA ALA A 167 0.55 -9.67 2.94
C ALA A 167 0.90 -9.31 4.38
N ASN A 168 2.19 -9.32 4.67
CA ASN A 168 2.73 -9.09 6.00
C ASN A 168 3.83 -8.03 5.93
N PRO A 169 3.67 -6.88 6.61
CA PRO A 169 4.65 -5.79 6.55
C PRO A 169 5.96 -6.04 7.31
N HIS A 170 6.21 -7.28 7.77
CA HIS A 170 7.35 -7.62 8.63
C HIS A 170 8.22 -8.77 8.10
N ASP A 171 7.93 -9.33 6.92
CA ASP A 171 8.56 -10.56 6.44
C ASP A 171 9.59 -10.36 5.32
N GLY A 172 9.76 -9.10 4.85
CA GLY A 172 10.69 -8.76 3.78
C GLY A 172 10.19 -9.11 2.38
N TRP A 173 8.92 -9.46 2.22
CA TRP A 173 8.33 -9.82 0.93
C TRP A 173 7.28 -8.80 0.49
N LEU A 174 7.10 -8.69 -0.81
CA LEU A 174 6.01 -7.93 -1.43
C LEU A 174 5.07 -8.89 -2.12
N GLU A 175 3.80 -8.82 -1.76
CA GLU A 175 2.75 -9.51 -2.51
C GLU A 175 2.46 -8.77 -3.81
N VAL A 176 2.16 -9.53 -4.87
CA VAL A 176 1.90 -8.98 -6.20
C VAL A 176 0.49 -9.35 -6.65
N LEU A 177 -0.35 -8.35 -6.87
CA LEU A 177 -1.68 -8.51 -7.41
C LEU A 177 -1.72 -8.05 -8.87
N MET A 178 -2.07 -8.98 -9.78
CA MET A 178 -2.30 -8.68 -11.18
C MET A 178 -3.80 -8.76 -11.48
N LEU A 179 -4.39 -7.63 -11.79
CA LEU A 179 -5.81 -7.56 -12.17
C LEU A 179 -5.95 -7.42 -13.67
N SER A 180 -6.71 -8.33 -14.26
CA SER A 180 -7.12 -8.28 -15.66
C SER A 180 -8.64 -8.39 -15.73
N VAL A 181 -9.32 -7.24 -15.79
CA VAL A 181 -10.78 -7.18 -15.77
C VAL A 181 -11.31 -7.21 -17.18
N ARG A 182 -12.01 -8.27 -17.53
CA ARG A 182 -12.81 -8.36 -18.76
C ARG A 182 -14.29 -8.18 -18.38
N GLY A 183 -15.00 -7.27 -19.03
CA GLY A 183 -16.44 -7.12 -18.80
C GLY A 183 -16.89 -6.00 -17.87
N GLY A 184 -16.08 -4.96 -17.64
CA GLY A 184 -16.48 -3.77 -16.89
C GLY A 184 -16.95 -4.08 -15.46
N LEU A 185 -18.11 -3.53 -15.06
CA LEU A 185 -18.66 -3.65 -13.71
C LEU A 185 -18.97 -5.12 -13.31
N ILE A 186 -19.36 -5.97 -14.25
CA ILE A 186 -19.70 -7.37 -13.96
C ILE A 186 -18.43 -8.16 -13.60
N GLY A 187 -17.38 -8.06 -14.43
CA GLY A 187 -16.12 -8.74 -14.14
C GLY A 187 -15.47 -8.28 -12.84
N PHE A 188 -15.74 -7.04 -12.46
CA PHE A 188 -15.31 -6.49 -11.19
C PHE A 188 -16.08 -7.05 -9.97
N LEU A 189 -17.41 -7.17 -10.07
CA LEU A 189 -18.20 -7.81 -9.01
C LEU A 189 -17.80 -9.28 -8.82
N GLU A 190 -17.37 -9.96 -9.90
CA GLU A 190 -16.79 -11.31 -9.81
C GLU A 190 -15.45 -11.32 -9.07
N VAL A 191 -14.57 -10.34 -9.31
CA VAL A 191 -13.30 -10.20 -8.58
C VAL A 191 -13.55 -9.97 -7.10
N ILE A 192 -14.46 -9.04 -6.74
CA ILE A 192 -14.81 -8.81 -5.33
C ILE A 192 -15.46 -10.04 -4.70
N SER A 193 -16.44 -10.66 -5.38
CA SER A 193 -17.07 -11.85 -4.84
C SER A 193 -16.08 -13.01 -4.68
N GLY A 194 -15.04 -13.06 -5.50
CA GLY A 194 -13.95 -14.00 -5.40
C GLY A 194 -13.03 -13.74 -4.21
N VAL A 195 -12.69 -12.47 -3.92
CA VAL A 195 -11.94 -12.07 -2.70
C VAL A 195 -12.68 -12.50 -1.44
N PHE A 196 -14.01 -12.30 -1.42
CA PHE A 196 -14.86 -12.77 -0.30
C PHE A 196 -15.08 -14.28 -0.25
N ARG A 197 -14.77 -15.03 -1.32
CA ARG A 197 -15.00 -16.48 -1.42
C ARG A 197 -13.73 -17.33 -1.44
N ASP A 198 -12.57 -16.79 -1.14
CA ASP A 198 -11.29 -17.53 -1.19
C ASP A 198 -10.92 -18.10 -2.58
N THR A 199 -11.53 -17.58 -3.66
CA THR A 199 -11.43 -18.20 -5.00
C THR A 199 -10.59 -17.40 -5.99
N LEU A 200 -10.06 -16.26 -5.62
CA LEU A 200 -9.07 -15.56 -6.44
C LEU A 200 -7.73 -16.28 -6.27
N GLY A 201 -7.26 -16.84 -7.37
CA GLY A 201 -5.94 -17.44 -7.42
C GLY A 201 -4.84 -16.39 -7.20
N VAL A 202 -4.70 -15.93 -5.96
CA VAL A 202 -3.49 -15.27 -5.47
C VAL A 202 -2.43 -16.36 -5.46
N LYS A 203 -1.69 -16.48 -6.54
CA LYS A 203 -0.51 -17.34 -6.56
C LYS A 203 0.58 -16.58 -5.82
N LYS A 204 0.92 -17.04 -4.64
CA LYS A 204 2.18 -16.75 -4.00
C LYS A 204 3.26 -17.19 -5.00
N LEU A 205 3.98 -16.23 -5.57
CA LEU A 205 5.09 -16.49 -6.45
C LEU A 205 6.33 -16.54 -5.54
N THR A 206 6.62 -17.75 -5.03
CA THR A 206 7.92 -18.09 -4.45
C THR A 206 8.98 -18.16 -5.54
#